data_4bf9171a2fcd8c9f38cc0ebae8ac8560
#
_entry.id   4bf9171a2fcd8c9f38cc0ebae8ac8560
#
_cell.length_a   1.000
_cell.length_b   1.000
_cell.length_c   1.000
_cell.angle_alpha   90.00
_cell.angle_beta   90.00
_cell.angle_gamma   90.00
#
_symmetry.space_group_name_H-M   'P 1'
#
loop_
_entity.id
_entity.type
_entity.pdbx_description
1 polymer ?
#
loop_
_entity_poly.entity_id
_entity_poly.type
_entity_poly.pdbx_seq_one_letter_code
_entity_poly.pdbx_strand_id
1 'polypeptide(L)'
;MSEWQKDKQLSGLYKRKRIGGDVWTVKARQFGANKLRSVVIGRCDVMSSKVARKKAQPILMMLGEGVNPNDVKKANIANNIDAENNRKARSITLQDATEQYSQLNTFKSNTVRDRTNVLNRNFADWMKLPLTQITRDMVLLRFKTIKNRVSERRLEIKKRWENEGRKPKSYINESGRGEAQKAFRYLNAVINSFMNDEVGGQPLLSNNPCMVLKDKKLRKVLQPRDRYLDSEEVSQLVELLGMVHHLQYEGKVGHSEADFITLLLMTGFRSDEARTIQWSHVDHISKSFEVRDTKNNTAHRLPMTSATERLFARAL
;
A
#
# COMPACT_ATOMS: atom_id res chain seq x y z
N MET A 1 -52.18 -15.05 24.40
CA MET A 1 -51.63 -16.44 24.31
C MET A 1 -51.49 -16.81 22.82
N SER A 2 -50.40 -17.39 22.39
CA SER A 2 -50.23 -17.84 21.01
C SER A 2 -51.07 -19.09 20.77
N GLU A 3 -52.10 -18.97 19.93
CA GLU A 3 -52.98 -20.08 19.58
C GLU A 3 -52.30 -21.01 18.58
N TRP A 4 -52.21 -22.32 18.91
CA TRP A 4 -51.60 -23.35 18.11
C TRP A 4 -52.67 -24.27 17.53
N GLN A 5 -52.76 -24.33 16.22
CA GLN A 5 -53.66 -25.24 15.53
C GLN A 5 -52.85 -26.37 14.87
N LYS A 6 -53.10 -27.61 15.27
CA LYS A 6 -52.41 -28.80 14.74
C LYS A 6 -52.91 -29.10 13.31
N ASP A 7 -51.98 -29.44 12.42
CA ASP A 7 -52.32 -29.93 11.07
C ASP A 7 -52.98 -31.31 11.17
N LYS A 8 -54.03 -31.52 10.34
CA LYS A 8 -54.86 -32.76 10.41
C LYS A 8 -54.14 -33.95 9.77
N GLN A 9 -53.16 -33.75 8.87
CA GLN A 9 -52.56 -34.84 8.08
C GLN A 9 -51.09 -35.11 8.46
N LEU A 10 -50.39 -34.13 9.07
CA LEU A 10 -48.99 -34.32 9.46
C LEU A 10 -48.80 -34.01 10.93
N SER A 11 -48.49 -35.05 11.71
CA SER A 11 -48.14 -34.88 13.14
C SER A 11 -46.85 -34.08 13.26
N GLY A 12 -46.82 -33.14 14.21
CA GLY A 12 -45.66 -32.26 14.42
C GLY A 12 -45.72 -30.95 13.63
N LEU A 13 -46.67 -30.78 12.69
CA LEU A 13 -46.89 -29.52 11.99
C LEU A 13 -48.04 -28.74 12.61
N TYR A 14 -47.82 -27.44 12.84
CA TYR A 14 -48.78 -26.55 13.49
C TYR A 14 -48.88 -25.22 12.74
N LYS A 15 -50.10 -24.66 12.72
CA LYS A 15 -50.34 -23.26 12.38
C LYS A 15 -50.28 -22.44 13.68
N ARG A 16 -49.41 -21.44 13.76
CA ARG A 16 -49.24 -20.58 14.94
C ARG A 16 -49.66 -19.17 14.61
N LYS A 17 -50.61 -18.62 15.36
CA LYS A 17 -51.00 -17.22 15.29
C LYS A 17 -49.91 -16.32 15.84
N ARG A 18 -49.57 -15.25 15.13
CA ARG A 18 -48.67 -14.18 15.55
C ARG A 18 -49.27 -12.82 15.18
N ILE A 19 -48.82 -11.76 15.86
CA ILE A 19 -49.27 -10.37 15.62
C ILE A 19 -49.03 -9.94 14.19
N GLY A 20 -47.96 -10.42 13.51
CA GLY A 20 -47.62 -10.09 12.11
C GLY A 20 -48.09 -11.14 11.08
N GLY A 21 -49.07 -11.99 11.42
CA GLY A 21 -49.59 -13.05 10.54
C GLY A 21 -49.24 -14.45 10.96
N ASP A 22 -50.08 -15.39 10.55
CA ASP A 22 -49.95 -16.79 10.92
C ASP A 22 -48.76 -17.46 10.25
N VAL A 23 -48.08 -18.35 10.97
CA VAL A 23 -46.90 -19.07 10.47
C VAL A 23 -47.05 -20.58 10.63
N TRP A 24 -46.55 -21.32 9.64
CA TRP A 24 -46.37 -22.76 9.75
C TRP A 24 -45.14 -23.05 10.60
N THR A 25 -45.30 -23.95 11.60
CA THR A 25 -44.25 -24.27 12.55
C THR A 25 -44.20 -25.77 12.77
N VAL A 26 -43.03 -26.37 12.66
CA VAL A 26 -42.77 -27.76 13.09
C VAL A 26 -42.43 -27.75 14.57
N LYS A 27 -43.10 -28.63 15.35
CA LYS A 27 -42.84 -28.81 16.78
C LYS A 27 -42.74 -30.29 17.09
N ALA A 28 -41.53 -30.76 17.40
CA ALA A 28 -41.24 -32.14 17.69
C ALA A 28 -40.11 -32.27 18.72
N ARG A 29 -40.01 -33.42 19.38
CA ARG A 29 -38.88 -33.72 20.28
C ARG A 29 -37.67 -34.13 19.44
N GLN A 30 -36.51 -33.60 19.81
CA GLN A 30 -35.23 -34.00 19.23
C GLN A 30 -34.81 -35.33 19.87
N PHE A 31 -34.53 -36.32 19.06
CA PHE A 31 -34.06 -37.65 19.52
C PHE A 31 -32.73 -37.49 20.29
N GLY A 32 -32.58 -38.22 21.37
CA GLY A 32 -31.36 -38.19 22.20
C GLY A 32 -31.22 -36.98 23.13
N ALA A 33 -31.93 -35.87 22.90
CA ALA A 33 -31.79 -34.65 23.71
C ALA A 33 -32.99 -34.38 24.63
N ASN A 34 -34.03 -35.20 24.60
CA ASN A 34 -35.32 -35.05 25.32
C ASN A 34 -35.89 -33.62 25.32
N LYS A 35 -35.55 -32.81 24.29
CA LYS A 35 -35.86 -31.38 24.21
C LYS A 35 -36.86 -31.11 23.07
N LEU A 36 -37.95 -30.41 23.41
CA LEU A 36 -38.94 -30.00 22.43
C LEU A 36 -38.39 -28.84 21.58
N ARG A 37 -38.32 -29.03 20.27
CA ARG A 37 -37.88 -28.01 19.33
C ARG A 37 -39.02 -27.43 18.53
N SER A 38 -38.92 -26.14 18.17
CA SER A 38 -39.92 -25.43 17.38
C SER A 38 -39.20 -24.73 16.22
N VAL A 39 -39.55 -25.06 14.99
CA VAL A 39 -38.92 -24.56 13.76
C VAL A 39 -40.00 -23.91 12.89
N VAL A 40 -39.87 -22.61 12.61
CA VAL A 40 -40.76 -21.90 11.69
C VAL A 40 -40.34 -22.21 10.27
N ILE A 41 -41.28 -22.61 9.41
CA ILE A 41 -41.04 -23.00 8.03
C ILE A 41 -41.57 -22.02 6.97
N GLY A 42 -42.48 -21.13 7.36
CA GLY A 42 -42.97 -20.09 6.48
C GLY A 42 -44.28 -19.45 6.96
N ARG A 43 -44.71 -18.40 6.26
CA ARG A 43 -45.97 -17.69 6.52
C ARG A 43 -47.14 -18.43 5.88
N CYS A 44 -48.31 -18.42 6.51
CA CYS A 44 -49.51 -19.10 6.05
C CYS A 44 -50.20 -18.39 4.88
N ASP A 45 -49.99 -17.09 4.73
CA ASP A 45 -50.51 -16.28 3.61
C ASP A 45 -49.77 -16.57 2.29
N VAL A 46 -48.51 -16.99 2.35
CA VAL A 46 -47.65 -17.27 1.17
C VAL A 46 -47.55 -18.78 0.89
N MET A 47 -47.85 -19.63 1.90
CA MET A 47 -47.59 -21.05 1.80
C MET A 47 -48.83 -21.87 2.09
N SER A 48 -49.30 -22.66 1.12
CA SER A 48 -50.42 -23.59 1.33
C SER A 48 -50.04 -24.74 2.28
N SER A 49 -51.03 -25.36 2.93
CA SER A 49 -50.83 -26.50 3.83
C SER A 49 -50.11 -27.69 3.16
N LYS A 50 -50.39 -27.94 1.86
CA LYS A 50 -49.72 -28.99 1.08
C LYS A 50 -48.21 -28.73 0.95
N VAL A 51 -47.79 -27.51 0.64
CA VAL A 51 -46.39 -27.10 0.57
C VAL A 51 -45.74 -27.11 1.95
N ALA A 52 -46.46 -26.67 2.98
CA ALA A 52 -45.99 -26.69 4.38
C ALA A 52 -45.67 -28.13 4.85
N ARG A 53 -46.55 -29.12 4.55
CA ARG A 53 -46.29 -30.53 4.85
C ARG A 53 -45.04 -31.07 4.16
N LYS A 54 -44.85 -30.75 2.85
CA LYS A 54 -43.66 -31.18 2.11
C LYS A 54 -42.37 -30.61 2.72
N LYS A 55 -42.38 -29.36 3.18
CA LYS A 55 -41.25 -28.72 3.86
C LYS A 55 -41.05 -29.19 5.29
N ALA A 56 -42.09 -29.61 5.97
CA ALA A 56 -42.02 -30.08 7.34
C ALA A 56 -41.39 -31.49 7.48
N GLN A 57 -41.57 -32.36 6.48
CA GLN A 57 -41.05 -33.73 6.49
C GLN A 57 -39.55 -33.82 6.73
N PRO A 58 -38.65 -33.13 5.95
CA PRO A 58 -37.23 -33.22 6.20
C PRO A 58 -36.81 -32.63 7.55
N ILE A 59 -37.56 -31.67 8.11
CA ILE A 59 -37.29 -31.09 9.42
C ILE A 59 -37.64 -32.12 10.53
N LEU A 60 -38.74 -32.84 10.34
CA LEU A 60 -39.12 -33.92 11.26
C LEU A 60 -38.11 -35.08 11.21
N MET A 61 -37.61 -35.44 10.04
CA MET A 61 -36.54 -36.43 9.90
C MET A 61 -35.28 -36.03 10.63
N MET A 62 -34.80 -34.81 10.42
CA MET A 62 -33.62 -34.24 11.12
C MET A 62 -33.80 -34.33 12.65
N LEU A 63 -34.95 -33.93 13.15
CA LEU A 63 -35.24 -34.04 14.59
C LEU A 63 -35.28 -35.48 15.10
N GLY A 64 -35.79 -36.42 14.25
CA GLY A 64 -35.77 -37.85 14.51
C GLY A 64 -34.36 -38.47 14.49
N GLU A 65 -33.47 -37.91 13.76
CA GLU A 65 -32.03 -38.25 13.69
C GLU A 65 -31.19 -37.55 14.77
N GLY A 66 -31.82 -36.77 15.63
CA GLY A 66 -31.13 -36.06 16.71
C GLY A 66 -30.49 -34.73 16.28
N VAL A 67 -30.69 -34.29 15.04
CA VAL A 67 -30.15 -33.04 14.52
C VAL A 67 -31.15 -31.88 14.75
N ASN A 68 -30.66 -30.76 15.29
CA ASN A 68 -31.49 -29.57 15.45
C ASN A 68 -31.43 -28.69 14.19
N PRO A 69 -32.53 -28.54 13.43
CA PRO A 69 -32.52 -27.74 12.21
C PRO A 69 -32.17 -26.26 12.37
N ASN A 70 -32.44 -25.72 13.59
CA ASN A 70 -32.07 -24.33 13.89
C ASN A 70 -30.55 -24.15 14.03
N ASP A 71 -29.86 -25.15 14.55
CA ASP A 71 -28.40 -25.10 14.71
C ASP A 71 -27.73 -25.29 13.33
N VAL A 72 -28.26 -26.17 12.48
CA VAL A 72 -27.82 -26.29 11.07
C VAL A 72 -28.03 -24.99 10.31
N LYS A 73 -29.20 -24.34 10.48
CA LYS A 73 -29.47 -23.04 9.86
C LYS A 73 -28.51 -21.95 10.35
N LYS A 74 -28.22 -21.90 11.65
CA LYS A 74 -27.24 -20.95 12.21
C LYS A 74 -25.83 -21.21 11.67
N ALA A 75 -25.41 -22.47 11.62
CA ALA A 75 -24.11 -22.86 11.06
C ALA A 75 -23.99 -22.45 9.57
N ASN A 76 -25.04 -22.72 8.77
CA ASN A 76 -25.03 -22.30 7.36
C ASN A 76 -24.99 -20.79 7.17
N ILE A 77 -25.68 -20.02 8.02
CA ILE A 77 -25.61 -18.54 7.98
C ILE A 77 -24.20 -18.09 8.35
N ALA A 78 -23.60 -18.65 9.40
CA ALA A 78 -22.23 -18.33 9.80
C ALA A 78 -21.23 -18.66 8.68
N ASN A 79 -21.31 -19.86 8.12
CA ASN A 79 -20.47 -20.28 6.98
C ASN A 79 -20.62 -19.38 5.75
N ASN A 80 -21.83 -18.91 5.44
CA ASN A 80 -22.07 -17.98 4.33
C ASN A 80 -21.47 -16.60 4.61
N ILE A 81 -21.57 -16.11 5.86
CA ILE A 81 -20.94 -14.84 6.25
C ILE A 81 -19.42 -14.97 6.16
N ASP A 82 -18.86 -16.06 6.65
CA ASP A 82 -17.43 -16.33 6.58
C ASP A 82 -16.93 -16.45 5.12
N ALA A 83 -17.70 -17.16 4.27
CA ALA A 83 -17.40 -17.26 2.86
C ALA A 83 -17.44 -15.89 2.14
N GLU A 84 -18.41 -15.04 2.48
CA GLU A 84 -18.50 -13.69 1.93
C GLU A 84 -17.36 -12.79 2.42
N ASN A 85 -17.00 -12.85 3.71
CA ASN A 85 -15.87 -12.12 4.28
C ASN A 85 -14.55 -12.58 3.66
N ASN A 86 -14.37 -13.89 3.49
CA ASN A 86 -13.21 -14.46 2.83
C ASN A 86 -13.10 -14.01 1.36
N ARG A 87 -14.22 -13.94 0.66
CA ARG A 87 -14.26 -13.44 -0.72
C ARG A 87 -13.89 -11.96 -0.79
N LYS A 88 -14.43 -11.12 0.11
CA LYS A 88 -14.08 -9.69 0.20
C LYS A 88 -12.61 -9.48 0.52
N ALA A 89 -12.08 -10.20 1.50
CA ALA A 89 -10.67 -10.13 1.86
C ALA A 89 -9.75 -10.54 0.69
N ARG A 90 -10.09 -11.58 -0.07
CA ARG A 90 -9.33 -12.00 -1.27
C ARG A 90 -9.47 -11.03 -2.46
N SER A 91 -10.42 -10.10 -2.41
CA SER A 91 -10.62 -9.08 -3.46
C SER A 91 -9.88 -7.77 -3.19
N ILE A 92 -9.03 -7.70 -2.14
CA ILE A 92 -8.23 -6.51 -1.86
C ILE A 92 -7.43 -6.09 -3.10
N THR A 93 -7.64 -4.86 -3.55
CA THR A 93 -6.96 -4.34 -4.74
C THR A 93 -5.54 -3.85 -4.42
N LEU A 94 -4.71 -3.69 -5.45
CA LEU A 94 -3.37 -3.11 -5.28
C LEU A 94 -3.45 -1.68 -4.70
N GLN A 95 -4.47 -0.92 -5.05
CA GLN A 95 -4.70 0.42 -4.49
C GLN A 95 -4.97 0.33 -2.98
N ASP A 96 -5.97 -0.46 -2.57
CA ASP A 96 -6.33 -0.62 -1.16
C ASP A 96 -5.13 -1.11 -0.33
N ALA A 97 -4.38 -2.07 -0.88
CA ALA A 97 -3.18 -2.60 -0.25
C ALA A 97 -2.08 -1.54 -0.10
N THR A 98 -1.91 -0.66 -1.09
CA THR A 98 -0.93 0.44 -1.03
C THR A 98 -1.30 1.47 0.04
N GLU A 99 -2.59 1.79 0.14
CA GLU A 99 -3.11 2.70 1.15
C GLU A 99 -2.96 2.12 2.56
N GLN A 100 -3.39 0.87 2.79
CA GLN A 100 -3.24 0.18 4.06
C GLN A 100 -1.76 0.05 4.47
N TYR A 101 -0.88 -0.34 3.56
CA TYR A 101 0.56 -0.42 3.81
C TYR A 101 1.15 0.93 4.24
N SER A 102 0.65 2.02 3.68
CA SER A 102 1.10 3.38 4.02
C SER A 102 0.58 3.85 5.38
N GLN A 103 -0.59 3.37 5.81
CA GLN A 103 -1.19 3.68 7.11
C GLN A 103 -0.56 2.87 8.26
N LEU A 104 -0.25 1.59 8.00
CA LEU A 104 0.33 0.69 9.01
C LEU A 104 1.79 1.03 9.37
N ASN A 105 2.46 1.81 8.52
CA ASN A 105 3.88 2.13 8.71
C ASN A 105 4.09 3.63 8.88
N THR A 106 4.93 4.00 9.83
CA THR A 106 5.34 5.40 10.08
C THR A 106 6.37 5.86 9.04
N PHE A 107 5.92 6.13 7.83
CA PHE A 107 6.79 6.66 6.78
C PHE A 107 6.79 8.20 6.77
N LYS A 108 7.93 8.81 6.44
CA LYS A 108 7.99 10.24 6.13
C LYS A 108 7.06 10.53 4.93
N SER A 109 6.35 11.64 4.96
CA SER A 109 5.37 12.05 3.92
C SER A 109 5.94 12.01 2.49
N ASN A 110 7.20 12.42 2.33
CA ASN A 110 7.90 12.32 1.04
C ASN A 110 8.06 10.88 0.53
N THR A 111 8.26 9.91 1.44
CA THR A 111 8.38 8.50 1.07
C THR A 111 7.04 7.93 0.61
N VAL A 112 5.95 8.28 1.30
CA VAL A 112 4.59 7.88 0.91
C VAL A 112 4.26 8.46 -0.48
N ARG A 113 4.47 9.77 -0.66
CA ARG A 113 4.21 10.45 -1.94
C ARG A 113 5.02 9.86 -3.10
N ASP A 114 6.32 9.63 -2.89
CA ASP A 114 7.19 9.03 -3.92
C ASP A 114 6.73 7.62 -4.30
N ARG A 115 6.39 6.78 -3.31
CA ARG A 115 5.86 5.42 -3.54
C ARG A 115 4.56 5.47 -4.33
N THR A 116 3.59 6.25 -3.88
CA THR A 116 2.29 6.40 -4.55
C THR A 116 2.46 6.86 -5.99
N ASN A 117 3.28 7.89 -6.23
CA ASN A 117 3.55 8.39 -7.57
C ASN A 117 4.22 7.34 -8.48
N VAL A 118 5.18 6.58 -7.94
CA VAL A 118 5.88 5.54 -8.71
C VAL A 118 4.94 4.38 -9.03
N LEU A 119 4.12 3.95 -8.07
CA LEU A 119 3.15 2.87 -8.28
C LEU A 119 2.06 3.30 -9.27
N ASN A 120 1.47 4.48 -9.12
CA ASN A 120 0.45 4.99 -10.03
C ASN A 120 0.98 5.14 -11.46
N ARG A 121 2.20 5.66 -11.64
CA ARG A 121 2.80 5.84 -12.97
C ARG A 121 3.12 4.52 -13.67
N ASN A 122 3.49 3.50 -12.93
CA ASN A 122 4.00 2.25 -13.51
C ASN A 122 3.00 1.10 -13.51
N PHE A 123 1.95 1.17 -12.66
CA PHE A 123 0.96 0.11 -12.46
C PHE A 123 -0.48 0.64 -12.43
N ALA A 124 -0.76 1.76 -13.13
CA ALA A 124 -2.09 2.40 -13.13
C ALA A 124 -3.23 1.43 -13.45
N ASP A 125 -3.02 0.57 -14.44
CA ASP A 125 -3.96 -0.47 -14.86
C ASP A 125 -4.10 -1.65 -13.87
N TRP A 126 -3.13 -1.80 -12.95
CA TRP A 126 -3.17 -2.84 -11.91
C TRP A 126 -3.80 -2.34 -10.62
N MET A 127 -3.96 -1.03 -10.43
CA MET A 127 -4.46 -0.46 -9.17
C MET A 127 -5.81 -1.04 -8.75
N LYS A 128 -6.68 -1.34 -9.71
CA LYS A 128 -8.00 -1.93 -9.48
C LYS A 128 -7.99 -3.47 -9.48
N LEU A 129 -6.85 -4.10 -9.76
CA LEU A 129 -6.77 -5.55 -9.74
C LEU A 129 -6.57 -6.06 -8.31
N PRO A 130 -7.25 -7.15 -7.91
CA PRO A 130 -6.94 -7.87 -6.69
C PRO A 130 -5.48 -8.34 -6.67
N LEU A 131 -4.82 -8.30 -5.50
CA LEU A 131 -3.44 -8.77 -5.36
C LEU A 131 -3.27 -10.20 -5.83
N THR A 132 -4.29 -11.05 -5.63
CA THR A 132 -4.32 -12.45 -6.03
C THR A 132 -4.28 -12.68 -7.55
N GLN A 133 -4.61 -11.65 -8.35
CA GLN A 133 -4.60 -11.73 -9.81
C GLN A 133 -3.27 -11.28 -10.42
N ILE A 134 -2.37 -10.68 -9.64
CA ILE A 134 -1.05 -10.27 -10.14
C ILE A 134 -0.17 -11.50 -10.28
N THR A 135 0.14 -11.88 -11.54
CA THR A 135 0.90 -13.07 -11.86
C THR A 135 2.39 -12.79 -12.09
N ARG A 136 3.22 -13.85 -12.03
CA ARG A 136 4.66 -13.79 -12.32
C ARG A 136 4.94 -13.30 -13.75
N ASP A 137 4.11 -13.71 -14.72
CA ASP A 137 4.27 -13.32 -16.13
C ASP A 137 3.92 -11.83 -16.33
N MET A 138 2.88 -11.35 -15.67
CA MET A 138 2.55 -9.92 -15.65
C MET A 138 3.73 -9.10 -15.10
N VAL A 139 4.36 -9.55 -14.02
CA VAL A 139 5.54 -8.90 -13.43
C VAL A 139 6.71 -8.85 -14.43
N LEU A 140 7.02 -9.98 -15.09
CA LEU A 140 8.10 -10.03 -16.09
C LEU A 140 7.85 -9.11 -17.27
N LEU A 141 6.64 -9.14 -17.82
CA LEU A 141 6.26 -8.29 -18.95
C LEU A 141 6.35 -6.80 -18.55
N ARG A 142 5.76 -6.45 -17.41
CA ARG A 142 5.76 -5.06 -16.92
C ARG A 142 7.18 -4.55 -16.64
N PHE A 143 8.05 -5.38 -16.09
CA PHE A 143 9.46 -5.01 -15.88
C PHE A 143 10.13 -4.63 -17.20
N LYS A 144 9.96 -5.43 -18.26
CA LYS A 144 10.49 -5.15 -19.60
C LYS A 144 9.89 -3.85 -20.18
N THR A 145 8.57 -3.68 -20.06
CA THR A 145 7.86 -2.50 -20.56
C THR A 145 8.37 -1.22 -19.90
N ILE A 146 8.49 -1.18 -18.57
CA ILE A 146 9.01 0.00 -17.87
C ILE A 146 10.45 0.30 -18.29
N LYS A 147 11.30 -0.75 -18.33
CA LYS A 147 12.70 -0.61 -18.75
C LYS A 147 12.80 0.01 -20.13
N ASN A 148 12.07 -0.53 -21.11
CA ASN A 148 12.12 -0.08 -22.51
C ASN A 148 11.58 1.35 -22.65
N ARG A 149 10.41 1.65 -22.10
CA ARG A 149 9.83 3.00 -22.11
C ARG A 149 10.80 4.06 -21.59
N VAL A 150 11.49 3.77 -20.49
CA VAL A 150 12.43 4.72 -19.89
C VAL A 150 13.71 4.82 -20.72
N SER A 151 14.17 3.73 -21.30
CA SER A 151 15.33 3.71 -22.21
C SER A 151 15.07 4.56 -23.45
N GLU A 152 13.94 4.35 -24.12
CA GLU A 152 13.51 5.11 -25.30
C GLU A 152 13.43 6.61 -25.01
N ARG A 153 12.72 6.98 -23.94
CA ARG A 153 12.62 8.40 -23.53
C ARG A 153 13.97 9.04 -23.27
N ARG A 154 14.93 8.33 -22.69
CA ARG A 154 16.27 8.85 -22.42
C ARG A 154 17.09 9.00 -23.70
N LEU A 155 16.95 8.08 -24.63
CA LEU A 155 17.56 8.19 -25.96
C LEU A 155 17.02 9.40 -26.74
N GLU A 156 15.71 9.65 -26.67
CA GLU A 156 15.09 10.84 -27.26
C GLU A 156 15.65 12.15 -26.66
N ILE A 157 15.78 12.20 -25.33
CA ILE A 157 16.35 13.37 -24.63
C ILE A 157 17.82 13.56 -25.07
N LYS A 158 18.58 12.48 -25.15
CA LYS A 158 19.97 12.53 -25.58
C LYS A 158 20.09 13.08 -27.01
N LYS A 159 19.32 12.56 -27.96
CA LYS A 159 19.26 13.03 -29.34
C LYS A 159 18.88 14.52 -29.42
N ARG A 160 17.88 14.95 -28.62
CA ARG A 160 17.49 16.37 -28.57
C ARG A 160 18.65 17.26 -28.12
N TRP A 161 19.37 16.87 -27.05
CA TRP A 161 20.51 17.65 -26.56
C TRP A 161 21.68 17.70 -27.58
N GLU A 162 21.96 16.58 -28.27
CA GLU A 162 22.95 16.53 -29.34
C GLU A 162 22.56 17.48 -30.47
N ASN A 163 21.29 17.50 -30.88
CA ASN A 163 20.78 18.42 -31.91
C ASN A 163 20.84 19.90 -31.48
N GLU A 164 20.71 20.17 -30.17
CA GLU A 164 20.83 21.51 -29.58
C GLU A 164 22.30 21.91 -29.31
N GLY A 165 23.29 21.11 -29.74
CA GLY A 165 24.70 21.34 -29.45
C GLY A 165 25.08 21.19 -27.97
N ARG A 166 24.23 20.60 -27.17
CA ARG A 166 24.48 20.36 -25.74
C ARG A 166 25.12 18.99 -25.54
N LYS A 167 26.21 18.93 -24.78
CA LYS A 167 26.82 17.65 -24.41
C LYS A 167 25.84 16.85 -23.50
N PRO A 168 25.48 15.59 -23.87
CA PRO A 168 24.67 14.76 -23.00
C PRO A 168 25.41 14.52 -21.70
N LYS A 169 24.68 14.66 -20.58
CA LYS A 169 25.27 14.43 -19.26
C LYS A 169 25.67 12.94 -19.13
N SER A 170 26.94 12.70 -18.81
CA SER A 170 27.55 11.35 -18.71
C SER A 170 26.84 10.38 -17.78
N TYR A 171 26.05 10.89 -16.82
CA TYR A 171 25.33 10.09 -15.84
C TYR A 171 23.93 9.60 -16.29
N ILE A 172 23.50 9.92 -17.52
CA ILE A 172 22.25 9.39 -18.05
C ILE A 172 22.42 7.92 -18.38
N ASN A 173 22.06 7.07 -17.40
CA ASN A 173 22.00 5.63 -17.62
C ASN A 173 20.83 5.31 -18.57
N GLU A 174 21.14 4.96 -19.80
CA GLU A 174 20.17 4.70 -20.87
C GLU A 174 19.32 3.44 -20.61
N SER A 175 19.74 2.56 -19.70
CA SER A 175 19.15 1.21 -19.55
C SER A 175 17.72 1.17 -18.99
N GLY A 176 17.18 2.27 -18.46
CA GLY A 176 15.85 2.30 -17.82
C GLY A 176 15.69 1.37 -16.61
N ARG A 177 16.70 0.55 -16.31
CA ARG A 177 16.64 -0.50 -15.28
C ARG A 177 16.43 0.06 -13.89
N GLY A 178 17.03 1.19 -13.54
CA GLY A 178 16.90 1.81 -12.21
C GLY A 178 15.45 2.16 -11.87
N GLU A 179 14.71 2.72 -12.81
CA GLU A 179 13.29 3.05 -12.64
C GLU A 179 12.45 1.77 -12.48
N ALA A 180 12.68 0.77 -13.33
CA ALA A 180 11.98 -0.50 -13.23
C ALA A 180 12.24 -1.18 -11.86
N GLN A 181 13.51 -1.21 -11.41
CA GLN A 181 13.85 -1.78 -10.11
C GLN A 181 13.23 -1.01 -8.94
N LYS A 182 13.17 0.33 -9.02
CA LYS A 182 12.51 1.18 -8.01
C LYS A 182 11.01 0.85 -7.93
N ALA A 183 10.33 0.79 -9.08
CA ALA A 183 8.90 0.47 -9.15
C ALA A 183 8.60 -0.90 -8.54
N PHE A 184 9.37 -1.93 -8.90
CA PHE A 184 9.18 -3.27 -8.37
C PHE A 184 9.65 -3.44 -6.91
N ARG A 185 10.56 -2.63 -6.43
CA ARG A 185 10.89 -2.60 -4.99
C ARG A 185 9.70 -2.13 -4.16
N TYR A 186 8.98 -1.11 -4.64
CA TYR A 186 7.78 -0.61 -3.96
C TYR A 186 6.61 -1.59 -4.06
N LEU A 187 6.35 -2.16 -5.23
CA LEU A 187 5.35 -3.20 -5.41
C LEU A 187 5.63 -4.41 -4.52
N ASN A 188 6.86 -4.88 -4.50
CA ASN A 188 7.28 -6.02 -3.67
C ASN A 188 7.09 -5.75 -2.17
N ALA A 189 7.35 -4.52 -1.70
CA ALA A 189 7.15 -4.16 -0.30
C ALA A 189 5.67 -4.19 0.09
N VAL A 190 4.78 -3.68 -0.78
CA VAL A 190 3.33 -3.74 -0.58
C VAL A 190 2.86 -5.19 -0.57
N ILE A 191 3.22 -6.00 -1.57
CA ILE A 191 2.78 -7.41 -1.65
C ILE A 191 3.30 -8.21 -0.46
N ASN A 192 4.55 -8.00 -0.03
CA ASN A 192 5.11 -8.72 1.12
C ASN A 192 4.38 -8.43 2.43
N SER A 193 3.82 -7.23 2.61
CA SER A 193 3.07 -6.92 3.84
C SER A 193 1.78 -7.72 3.97
N PHE A 194 1.26 -8.29 2.88
CA PHE A 194 0.07 -9.13 2.84
C PHE A 194 0.36 -10.63 2.69
N MET A 195 1.63 -11.03 2.63
CA MET A 195 2.00 -12.45 2.45
C MET A 195 1.62 -13.34 3.62
N ASN A 196 1.64 -12.76 4.84
CA ASN A 196 1.33 -13.49 6.07
C ASN A 196 -0.13 -13.34 6.50
N ASP A 197 -0.92 -12.57 5.76
CA ASP A 197 -2.34 -12.41 6.08
C ASP A 197 -3.09 -13.67 5.72
N GLU A 198 -3.89 -14.16 6.66
CA GLU A 198 -4.71 -15.35 6.49
C GLU A 198 -6.16 -14.98 6.25
N VAL A 199 -6.76 -15.68 5.31
CA VAL A 199 -8.18 -15.52 4.97
C VAL A 199 -8.83 -16.89 4.93
N GLY A 200 -9.67 -17.19 5.92
CA GLY A 200 -10.32 -18.49 6.07
C GLY A 200 -9.33 -19.62 6.35
N GLY A 201 -8.29 -19.36 7.15
CA GLY A 201 -7.25 -20.33 7.48
C GLY A 201 -6.29 -20.67 6.33
N GLN A 202 -6.29 -19.86 5.28
CA GLN A 202 -5.37 -19.99 4.14
C GLN A 202 -4.68 -18.65 3.89
N PRO A 203 -3.40 -18.62 3.55
CA PRO A 203 -2.71 -17.37 3.23
C PRO A 203 -3.41 -16.65 2.07
N LEU A 204 -3.48 -15.32 2.14
CA LEU A 204 -4.03 -14.49 1.09
C LEU A 204 -3.30 -14.70 -0.25
N LEU A 205 -1.99 -14.80 -0.18
CA LEU A 205 -1.10 -15.04 -1.31
C LEU A 205 -0.22 -16.26 -1.00
N SER A 206 -0.21 -17.27 -1.86
CA SER A 206 0.65 -18.45 -1.71
C SER A 206 2.14 -18.14 -1.94
N ASN A 207 2.44 -17.13 -2.75
CA ASN A 207 3.80 -16.66 -3.02
C ASN A 207 3.78 -15.21 -3.55
N ASN A 208 4.91 -14.51 -3.42
CA ASN A 208 5.04 -13.18 -3.99
C ASN A 208 5.44 -13.26 -5.47
N PRO A 209 4.60 -12.78 -6.41
CA PRO A 209 4.90 -12.84 -7.84
C PRO A 209 6.15 -12.05 -8.25
N CYS A 210 6.54 -11.02 -7.47
CA CYS A 210 7.74 -10.21 -7.73
C CYS A 210 9.05 -11.01 -7.53
N MET A 211 9.01 -12.17 -6.87
CA MET A 211 10.18 -13.01 -6.70
C MET A 211 10.74 -13.52 -8.03
N VAL A 212 9.92 -13.62 -9.07
CA VAL A 212 10.37 -13.98 -10.44
C VAL A 212 11.53 -13.12 -10.94
N LEU A 213 11.60 -11.85 -10.52
CA LEU A 213 12.70 -10.96 -10.91
C LEU A 213 14.03 -11.35 -10.26
N LYS A 214 13.99 -11.95 -9.07
CA LYS A 214 15.15 -12.53 -8.39
C LYS A 214 15.54 -13.85 -9.06
N ASP A 215 14.58 -14.74 -9.27
CA ASP A 215 14.78 -16.06 -9.89
C ASP A 215 15.39 -15.95 -11.29
N LYS A 216 14.94 -14.98 -12.08
CA LYS A 216 15.47 -14.66 -13.42
C LYS A 216 16.71 -13.76 -13.41
N LYS A 217 17.30 -13.47 -12.24
CA LYS A 217 18.50 -12.60 -12.07
C LYS A 217 18.35 -11.20 -12.71
N LEU A 218 17.12 -10.69 -12.79
CA LEU A 218 16.84 -9.38 -13.37
C LEU A 218 17.09 -8.24 -12.38
N ARG A 219 17.11 -8.51 -11.07
CA ARG A 219 17.55 -7.60 -10.03
C ARG A 219 19.07 -7.57 -9.99
N LYS A 220 19.67 -6.64 -10.73
CA LYS A 220 21.11 -6.38 -10.64
C LYS A 220 21.39 -5.25 -9.67
N VAL A 221 22.48 -5.34 -8.93
CA VAL A 221 22.99 -4.23 -8.15
C VAL A 221 23.29 -3.09 -9.12
N LEU A 222 22.69 -1.93 -8.88
CA LEU A 222 23.03 -0.73 -9.64
C LEU A 222 24.39 -0.26 -9.13
N GLN A 223 25.32 -0.01 -10.05
CA GLN A 223 26.59 0.58 -9.69
C GLN A 223 26.35 1.94 -9.03
N PRO A 224 26.99 2.23 -7.91
CA PRO A 224 26.95 3.56 -7.33
C PRO A 224 27.54 4.56 -8.34
N ARG A 225 27.18 5.83 -8.16
CA ARG A 225 27.85 6.90 -8.90
C ARG A 225 29.16 7.17 -8.20
N ASP A 226 30.24 7.13 -8.94
CA ASP A 226 31.61 7.36 -8.47
C ASP A 226 32.15 8.76 -8.89
N ARG A 227 31.31 9.54 -9.61
CA ARG A 227 31.66 10.90 -10.01
C ARG A 227 31.57 11.85 -8.82
N TYR A 228 32.67 12.45 -8.49
CA TYR A 228 32.83 13.55 -7.53
C TYR A 228 33.55 14.71 -8.21
N LEU A 229 33.49 15.90 -7.61
CA LEU A 229 34.26 17.05 -8.08
C LEU A 229 35.73 16.83 -7.73
N ASP A 230 36.62 17.02 -8.70
CA ASP A 230 38.03 17.05 -8.42
C ASP A 230 38.46 18.39 -7.79
N SER A 231 39.72 18.53 -7.42
CA SER A 231 40.22 19.71 -6.72
C SER A 231 40.13 21.00 -7.60
N GLU A 232 40.31 20.87 -8.89
CA GLU A 232 40.21 22.01 -9.84
C GLU A 232 38.74 22.44 -9.98
N GLU A 233 37.83 21.50 -10.16
CA GLU A 233 36.38 21.75 -10.24
C GLU A 233 35.81 22.35 -8.94
N VAL A 234 36.33 21.93 -7.80
CA VAL A 234 35.98 22.54 -6.49
C VAL A 234 36.46 23.98 -6.44
N SER A 235 37.69 24.27 -6.87
CA SER A 235 38.25 25.61 -6.90
C SER A 235 37.45 26.54 -7.81
N GLN A 236 37.13 26.09 -9.03
CA GLN A 236 36.26 26.84 -9.95
C GLN A 236 34.86 27.09 -9.40
N LEU A 237 34.28 26.10 -8.71
CA LEU A 237 32.97 26.25 -8.07
C LEU A 237 33.00 27.30 -6.95
N VAL A 238 34.02 27.25 -6.08
CA VAL A 238 34.18 28.22 -4.99
C VAL A 238 34.36 29.63 -5.52
N GLU A 239 35.16 29.82 -6.58
CA GLU A 239 35.36 31.09 -7.29
C GLU A 239 34.01 31.62 -7.84
N LEU A 240 33.26 30.77 -8.55
CA LEU A 240 31.95 31.11 -9.11
C LEU A 240 30.98 31.52 -8.00
N LEU A 241 30.92 30.78 -6.89
CA LEU A 241 30.05 31.10 -5.75
C LEU A 241 30.44 32.42 -5.08
N GLY A 242 31.74 32.74 -5.05
CA GLY A 242 32.23 34.03 -4.60
C GLY A 242 31.78 35.18 -5.49
N MET A 243 31.84 35.00 -6.80
CA MET A 243 31.42 36.02 -7.80
C MET A 243 29.94 36.39 -7.69
N VAL A 244 29.06 35.43 -7.30
CA VAL A 244 27.61 35.66 -7.18
C VAL A 244 27.29 36.80 -6.21
N HIS A 245 28.12 37.02 -5.21
CA HIS A 245 27.94 38.11 -4.22
C HIS A 245 28.51 39.47 -4.66
N HIS A 246 29.08 39.54 -5.85
CA HIS A 246 29.52 40.85 -6.39
C HIS A 246 28.38 41.62 -7.06
N LEU A 247 28.34 42.90 -6.90
CA LEU A 247 27.31 43.83 -7.43
C LEU A 247 27.10 43.77 -8.95
N GLN A 248 28.09 43.27 -9.71
CA GLN A 248 28.07 43.18 -11.17
C GLN A 248 27.72 41.75 -11.68
N TYR A 249 27.27 40.85 -10.82
CA TYR A 249 26.95 39.52 -11.23
C TYR A 249 25.57 39.47 -11.92
N GLU A 250 25.57 39.14 -13.21
CA GLU A 250 24.37 39.00 -14.05
C GLU A 250 23.98 37.51 -14.32
N GLY A 251 24.52 36.58 -13.56
CA GLY A 251 24.28 35.15 -13.74
C GLY A 251 22.91 34.69 -13.26
N LYS A 252 22.60 33.41 -13.51
CA LYS A 252 21.32 32.78 -13.19
C LYS A 252 21.22 32.24 -11.73
N VAL A 253 22.30 32.25 -10.98
CA VAL A 253 22.36 31.73 -9.60
C VAL A 253 22.11 32.90 -8.66
N GLY A 254 21.11 32.80 -7.80
CA GLY A 254 20.84 33.82 -6.79
C GLY A 254 21.76 33.69 -5.56
N HIS A 255 21.78 34.73 -4.73
CA HIS A 255 22.61 34.75 -3.52
C HIS A 255 22.25 33.61 -2.56
N SER A 256 20.97 33.33 -2.35
CA SER A 256 20.51 32.25 -1.46
C SER A 256 20.91 30.88 -1.97
N GLU A 257 20.87 30.64 -3.28
CA GLU A 257 21.34 29.39 -3.88
C GLU A 257 22.85 29.23 -3.74
N ALA A 258 23.62 30.30 -3.91
CA ALA A 258 25.07 30.28 -3.72
C ALA A 258 25.45 29.99 -2.28
N ASP A 259 24.79 30.65 -1.31
CA ASP A 259 24.99 30.40 0.12
C ASP A 259 24.59 28.97 0.52
N PHE A 260 23.49 28.47 -0.04
CA PHE A 260 23.08 27.08 0.20
C PHE A 260 24.09 26.06 -0.33
N ILE A 261 24.61 26.26 -1.56
CA ILE A 261 25.63 25.38 -2.13
C ILE A 261 26.92 25.45 -1.30
N THR A 262 27.31 26.67 -0.87
CA THR A 262 28.46 26.89 0.01
C THR A 262 28.31 26.15 1.34
N LEU A 263 27.12 26.21 1.96
CA LEU A 263 26.83 25.45 3.17
C LEU A 263 27.00 23.94 2.97
N LEU A 264 26.47 23.41 1.86
CA LEU A 264 26.62 21.99 1.53
C LEU A 264 28.08 21.57 1.36
N LEU A 265 28.90 22.38 0.68
CA LEU A 265 30.33 22.13 0.49
C LEU A 265 31.10 22.12 1.82
N MET A 266 30.80 23.05 2.71
CA MET A 266 31.48 23.21 4.00
C MET A 266 31.10 22.14 5.02
N THR A 267 29.88 21.64 4.98
CA THR A 267 29.33 20.77 6.01
C THR A 267 29.21 19.31 5.61
N GLY A 268 29.17 19.03 4.32
CA GLY A 268 28.84 17.70 3.80
C GLY A 268 27.41 17.24 4.08
N PHE A 269 26.52 18.12 4.50
CA PHE A 269 25.13 17.78 4.73
C PHE A 269 24.41 17.32 3.47
N ARG A 270 23.41 16.46 3.63
CA ARG A 270 22.50 16.18 2.52
C ARG A 270 21.63 17.42 2.26
N SER A 271 21.25 17.62 1.01
CA SER A 271 20.42 18.76 0.59
C SER A 271 19.17 18.94 1.45
N ASP A 272 18.45 17.85 1.76
CA ASP A 272 17.25 17.93 2.60
C ASP A 272 17.57 18.28 4.07
N GLU A 273 18.69 17.82 4.58
CA GLU A 273 19.17 18.14 5.95
C GLU A 273 19.50 19.62 6.07
N ALA A 274 20.27 20.17 5.13
CA ALA A 274 20.61 21.59 5.13
C ALA A 274 19.37 22.51 4.99
N ARG A 275 18.38 22.11 4.20
CA ARG A 275 17.13 22.88 3.99
C ARG A 275 16.21 22.93 5.21
N THR A 276 16.41 22.06 6.20
CA THR A 276 15.62 22.04 7.44
C THR A 276 16.23 22.84 8.57
N ILE A 277 17.40 23.44 8.36
CA ILE A 277 18.03 24.31 9.37
C ILE A 277 17.15 25.56 9.53
N GLN A 278 16.82 25.89 10.78
CA GLN A 278 16.07 27.07 11.18
C GLN A 278 16.99 28.00 12.02
N TRP A 279 16.69 29.25 12.07
CA TRP A 279 17.43 30.20 12.90
C TRP A 279 17.47 29.82 14.39
N SER A 280 16.43 29.19 14.89
CA SER A 280 16.38 28.63 16.25
C SER A 280 17.38 27.47 16.49
N HIS A 281 17.96 26.91 15.41
CA HIS A 281 18.99 25.88 15.47
C HIS A 281 20.42 26.45 15.40
N VAL A 282 20.55 27.76 15.27
CA VAL A 282 21.83 28.49 15.15
C VAL A 282 22.11 29.21 16.45
N ASP A 283 23.17 28.80 17.14
CA ASP A 283 23.60 29.40 18.41
C ASP A 283 24.88 30.22 18.17
N HIS A 284 24.69 31.53 18.09
CA HIS A 284 25.77 32.49 17.88
C HIS A 284 26.71 32.62 19.08
N ILE A 285 26.21 32.34 20.30
CA ILE A 285 27.00 32.46 21.54
C ILE A 285 27.96 31.28 21.62
N SER A 286 27.46 30.05 21.47
CA SER A 286 28.30 28.86 21.50
C SER A 286 28.97 28.57 20.15
N LYS A 287 28.76 29.42 19.15
CA LYS A 287 29.26 29.27 17.79
C LYS A 287 29.01 27.86 17.22
N SER A 288 27.75 27.43 17.27
CA SER A 288 27.37 26.12 16.80
C SER A 288 25.99 26.14 16.14
N PHE A 289 25.72 25.18 15.29
CA PHE A 289 24.40 24.99 14.69
C PHE A 289 24.06 23.50 14.61
N GLU A 290 22.76 23.20 14.55
CA GLU A 290 22.24 21.85 14.66
C GLU A 290 21.30 21.51 13.49
N VAL A 291 21.44 20.29 12.97
CA VAL A 291 20.47 19.67 12.05
C VAL A 291 19.71 18.60 12.81
N ARG A 292 18.41 18.78 13.00
CA ARG A 292 17.55 17.87 13.77
C ARG A 292 16.88 16.81 12.91
N ASP A 293 16.42 17.18 11.72
CA ASP A 293 15.73 16.24 10.83
C ASP A 293 16.70 15.56 9.86
N THR A 294 17.41 14.57 10.36
CA THR A 294 18.33 13.76 9.54
C THR A 294 17.66 12.49 9.03
N LYS A 295 18.28 11.86 8.03
CA LYS A 295 17.80 10.58 7.49
C LYS A 295 17.76 9.46 8.53
N ASN A 296 18.64 9.52 9.53
CA ASN A 296 18.78 8.49 10.56
C ASN A 296 18.10 8.89 11.89
N ASN A 297 17.34 9.99 11.90
CA ASN A 297 16.72 10.57 13.10
C ASN A 297 17.71 10.87 14.25
N THR A 298 18.98 11.12 13.91
CA THR A 298 20.02 11.51 14.88
C THR A 298 20.39 12.97 14.61
N ALA A 299 20.21 13.85 15.59
CA ALA A 299 20.60 15.24 15.46
C ALA A 299 22.14 15.36 15.33
N HIS A 300 22.58 16.25 14.45
CA HIS A 300 24.00 16.56 14.25
C HIS A 300 24.27 18.02 14.60
N ARG A 301 25.11 18.25 15.59
CA ARG A 301 25.60 19.59 15.97
C ARG A 301 27.00 19.80 15.45
N LEU A 302 27.23 20.90 14.74
CA LEU A 302 28.53 21.29 14.21
C LEU A 302 28.98 22.62 14.79
N PRO A 303 30.28 22.81 15.03
CA PRO A 303 30.84 24.12 15.37
C PRO A 303 30.79 25.02 14.14
N MET A 304 30.59 26.32 14.35
CA MET A 304 30.73 27.32 13.29
C MET A 304 32.20 27.61 13.03
N THR A 305 32.58 27.51 11.78
CA THR A 305 33.83 28.09 11.29
C THR A 305 33.64 29.56 10.96
N SER A 306 34.71 30.33 10.83
CA SER A 306 34.61 31.72 10.39
C SER A 306 33.89 31.90 9.05
N ALA A 307 33.94 30.88 8.20
CA ALA A 307 33.28 30.89 6.89
C ALA A 307 31.76 30.64 7.03
N THR A 308 31.33 29.68 7.87
CA THR A 308 29.91 29.44 8.14
C THR A 308 29.28 30.56 8.95
N GLU A 309 30.04 31.22 9.86
CA GLU A 309 29.62 32.42 10.57
C GLU A 309 29.28 33.57 9.59
N ARG A 310 30.19 33.86 8.62
CA ARG A 310 29.93 34.85 7.57
C ARG A 310 28.73 34.49 6.68
N LEU A 311 28.55 33.19 6.39
CA LEU A 311 27.41 32.69 5.59
C LEU A 311 26.09 32.97 6.33
N PHE A 312 25.97 32.59 7.60
CA PHE A 312 24.77 32.88 8.40
C PHE A 312 24.55 34.37 8.59
N ALA A 313 25.59 35.17 8.75
CA ALA A 313 25.47 36.64 8.88
C ALA A 313 24.94 37.30 7.58
N ARG A 314 25.22 36.74 6.40
CA ARG A 314 24.67 37.26 5.14
C ARG A 314 23.23 36.88 4.90
N ALA A 315 22.80 35.74 5.47
CA ALA A 315 21.47 35.20 5.24
C ALA A 315 20.42 35.79 6.26
N LEU A 316 20.90 36.56 7.27
CA LEU A 316 20.07 37.38 8.17
C LEU A 316 19.63 38.64 7.45
#